data_a98f8948048a829e2e540162c81a34b9
#
_entry.id   a98f8948048a829e2e540162c81a34b9
#
_cell.length_a   1.000
_cell.length_b   1.000
_cell.length_c   1.000
_cell.angle_alpha   90.00
_cell.angle_beta   90.00
_cell.angle_gamma   90.00
#
_symmetry.space_group_name_H-M   'P 1'
#
loop_
_entity.id
_entity.type
_entity.pdbx_description
1 polymer ?
#
loop_
_entity_poly.entity_id
_entity_poly.type
_entity_poly.pdbx_seq_one_letter_code
_entity_poly.pdbx_strand_id
1 'polypeptide(L)'
;VSIRYDDRTILKELDWTVMRGEKWALSGENGAGKSTLLSLVCADNPQSYACDISLFGRKRGTGESIWEIKKHIGYVSPEMHRAYLKNLPAIEIVASGLHDSIGLYKRPHAEQMSVCEWWMEIFGIAALKDSPFLQLSSGEQRLALLARAFVKDPELLILDEPLHGLDTYNRRRVKKIIEAFCHRRDKTMIMVTHYENELPQTITNRLFLKRNR
;
A
#
# COMPACT_ATOMS: atom_id res chain seq x y z
N VAL A 1 -16.15 13.10 3.94
CA VAL A 1 -14.85 13.48 4.53
C VAL A 1 -14.41 14.83 3.98
N SER A 2 -13.97 15.72 4.84
CA SER A 2 -13.37 17.01 4.45
C SER A 2 -12.03 17.18 5.17
N ILE A 3 -10.99 17.55 4.43
CA ILE A 3 -9.63 17.72 4.96
C ILE A 3 -9.11 19.11 4.61
N ARG A 4 -8.56 19.79 5.63
CA ARG A 4 -7.91 21.11 5.49
C ARG A 4 -6.49 21.03 6.02
N TYR A 5 -5.56 21.68 5.28
CA TYR A 5 -4.21 21.97 5.74
C TYR A 5 -4.02 23.49 5.66
N ASP A 6 -3.74 24.10 6.79
CA ASP A 6 -3.73 25.56 6.94
C ASP A 6 -5.04 26.16 6.40
N ASP A 7 -4.98 27.12 5.50
CA ASP A 7 -6.16 27.73 4.88
C ASP A 7 -6.67 27.03 3.62
N ARG A 8 -6.02 25.91 3.22
CA ARG A 8 -6.35 25.20 1.99
C ARG A 8 -7.18 23.95 2.26
N THR A 9 -8.34 23.86 1.64
CA THR A 9 -9.16 22.64 1.63
C THR A 9 -8.63 21.67 0.58
N ILE A 10 -8.15 20.52 1.02
CA ILE A 10 -7.62 19.44 0.14
C ILE A 10 -8.76 18.52 -0.32
N LEU A 11 -9.56 18.04 0.63
CA LEU A 11 -10.74 17.23 0.34
C LEU A 11 -11.98 17.96 0.89
N LYS A 12 -13.04 18.03 0.10
CA LYS A 12 -14.30 18.68 0.47
C LYS A 12 -15.46 17.72 0.26
N GLU A 13 -16.20 17.43 1.34
CA GLU A 13 -17.47 16.68 1.32
C GLU A 13 -17.40 15.36 0.53
N LEU A 14 -16.24 14.68 0.55
CA LEU A 14 -16.10 13.41 -0.13
C LEU A 14 -16.89 12.32 0.61
N ASP A 15 -17.83 11.72 -0.10
CA ASP A 15 -18.53 10.51 0.32
C ASP A 15 -18.07 9.35 -0.56
N TRP A 16 -17.50 8.34 0.05
CA TRP A 16 -16.92 7.21 -0.68
C TRP A 16 -17.02 5.93 0.15
N THR A 17 -17.57 4.90 -0.45
CA THR A 17 -17.72 3.58 0.15
C THR A 17 -17.02 2.55 -0.73
N VAL A 18 -16.15 1.75 -0.13
CA VAL A 18 -15.47 0.62 -0.75
C VAL A 18 -15.97 -0.65 -0.09
N MET A 19 -16.56 -1.53 -0.89
CA MET A 19 -17.07 -2.82 -0.42
C MET A 19 -16.02 -3.91 -0.59
N ARG A 20 -16.10 -4.92 0.26
CA ARG A 20 -15.22 -6.10 0.17
C ARG A 20 -15.30 -6.72 -1.23
N GLY A 21 -14.14 -7.03 -1.78
CA GLY A 21 -14.01 -7.64 -3.10
C GLY A 21 -13.93 -6.65 -4.26
N GLU A 22 -14.22 -5.37 -4.04
CA GLU A 22 -14.09 -4.35 -5.08
C GLU A 22 -12.63 -4.02 -5.38
N LYS A 23 -12.37 -3.69 -6.65
CA LYS A 23 -11.06 -3.25 -7.15
C LYS A 23 -11.21 -1.85 -7.71
N TRP A 24 -10.68 -0.88 -7.00
CA TRP A 24 -10.85 0.54 -7.31
C TRP A 24 -9.64 1.14 -8.00
N ALA A 25 -9.89 1.86 -9.09
CA ALA A 25 -8.93 2.79 -9.67
C ALA A 25 -9.23 4.20 -9.16
N LEU A 26 -8.28 4.79 -8.44
CA LEU A 26 -8.35 6.16 -7.97
C LEU A 26 -7.50 7.04 -8.89
N SER A 27 -8.13 8.03 -9.51
CA SER A 27 -7.48 8.97 -10.41
C SER A 27 -7.85 10.40 -10.07
N GLY A 28 -7.22 11.36 -10.70
CA GLY A 28 -7.51 12.77 -10.48
C GLY A 28 -6.34 13.67 -10.79
N GLU A 29 -6.57 14.98 -10.77
CA GLU A 29 -5.57 16.00 -11.02
C GLU A 29 -4.44 15.97 -9.97
N ASN A 30 -3.28 16.47 -10.33
CA ASN A 30 -2.20 16.65 -9.38
C ASN A 30 -2.61 17.65 -8.29
N GLY A 31 -2.39 17.25 -7.03
CA GLY A 31 -2.84 18.03 -5.87
C GLY A 31 -4.34 17.93 -5.56
N ALA A 32 -5.06 16.99 -6.15
CA ALA A 32 -6.47 16.72 -5.85
C ALA A 32 -6.71 16.00 -4.52
N GLY A 33 -5.65 15.59 -3.81
CA GLY A 33 -5.77 14.94 -2.51
C GLY A 33 -5.76 13.41 -2.53
N LYS A 34 -5.31 12.77 -3.63
CA LYS A 34 -5.25 11.31 -3.73
C LYS A 34 -4.43 10.67 -2.60
N SER A 35 -3.19 11.11 -2.43
CA SER A 35 -2.31 10.60 -1.37
C SER A 35 -2.84 10.92 0.03
N THR A 36 -3.48 12.08 0.21
CA THR A 36 -4.14 12.45 1.46
C THR A 36 -5.30 11.48 1.76
N LEU A 37 -6.13 11.17 0.77
CA LEU A 37 -7.23 10.21 0.93
C LEU A 37 -6.70 8.83 1.31
N LEU A 38 -5.66 8.35 0.64
CA LEU A 38 -5.04 7.06 0.96
C LEU A 38 -4.42 7.04 2.36
N SER A 39 -3.78 8.13 2.80
CA SER A 39 -3.23 8.23 4.16
C SER A 39 -4.30 8.17 5.25
N LEU A 40 -5.52 8.66 4.96
CA LEU A 40 -6.66 8.50 5.87
C LEU A 40 -7.09 7.04 5.98
N VAL A 41 -7.17 6.33 4.86
CA VAL A 41 -7.55 4.92 4.82
C VAL A 41 -6.50 4.06 5.54
N CYS A 42 -5.22 4.35 5.34
CA CYS A 42 -4.12 3.63 5.99
C CYS A 42 -3.95 3.96 7.49
N ALA A 43 -4.78 4.86 8.03
CA ALA A 43 -4.70 5.32 9.41
C ALA A 43 -3.38 6.03 9.77
N ASP A 44 -2.62 6.51 8.79
CA ASP A 44 -1.37 7.25 8.99
C ASP A 44 -1.57 8.75 9.18
N ASN A 45 -2.78 9.25 8.88
CA ASN A 45 -3.10 10.67 8.98
C ASN A 45 -3.81 10.98 10.30
N PRO A 46 -3.27 11.88 11.15
CA PRO A 46 -3.90 12.26 12.42
C PRO A 46 -5.31 12.82 12.26
N GLN A 47 -5.62 13.46 11.12
CA GLN A 47 -6.96 13.99 10.84
C GLN A 47 -8.01 12.89 10.64
N SER A 48 -7.61 11.63 10.53
CA SER A 48 -8.54 10.51 10.43
C SER A 48 -9.50 10.41 11.63
N TYR A 49 -9.08 10.86 12.80
CA TYR A 49 -9.93 10.90 14.00
C TYR A 49 -10.95 12.02 13.99
N ALA A 50 -10.70 13.09 13.24
CA ALA A 50 -11.62 14.22 13.10
C ALA A 50 -12.64 14.01 11.97
N CYS A 51 -12.47 12.98 11.15
CA CYS A 51 -13.32 12.66 10.01
C CYS A 51 -14.26 11.49 10.33
N ASP A 52 -15.39 11.47 9.67
CA ASP A 52 -16.30 10.31 9.71
C ASP A 52 -15.80 9.22 8.78
N ILE A 53 -14.95 8.34 9.32
CA ILE A 53 -14.31 7.25 8.58
C ILE A 53 -14.58 5.95 9.33
N SER A 54 -15.03 4.94 8.58
CA SER A 54 -15.15 3.57 9.05
C SER A 54 -14.24 2.67 8.23
N LEU A 55 -13.48 1.80 8.90
CA LEU A 55 -12.61 0.80 8.30
C LEU A 55 -12.99 -0.57 8.82
N PHE A 56 -13.15 -1.54 7.91
CA PHE A 56 -13.54 -2.91 8.24
C PHE A 56 -14.80 -2.99 9.13
N GLY A 57 -15.78 -2.11 8.84
CA GLY A 57 -17.04 -2.04 9.57
C GLY A 57 -16.99 -1.36 10.95
N ARG A 58 -15.83 -0.80 11.34
CA ARG A 58 -15.66 -0.07 12.62
C ARG A 58 -15.36 1.39 12.37
N LYS A 59 -16.05 2.25 13.08
CA LYS A 59 -15.80 3.70 13.06
C LYS A 59 -14.46 4.01 13.73
N ARG A 60 -13.69 4.91 13.14
CA ARG A 60 -12.44 5.41 13.72
C ARG A 60 -12.71 6.17 15.03
N GLY A 61 -11.83 5.93 16.00
CA GLY A 61 -11.94 6.59 17.32
C GLY A 61 -12.86 5.89 18.32
N THR A 62 -13.26 4.64 18.07
CA THR A 62 -14.10 3.85 18.99
C THR A 62 -13.29 2.88 19.87
N GLY A 63 -11.98 3.12 20.00
CA GLY A 63 -11.10 2.34 20.88
C GLY A 63 -10.30 1.25 20.18
N GLU A 64 -10.37 1.16 18.86
CA GLU A 64 -9.53 0.26 18.05
C GLU A 64 -8.06 0.72 18.04
N SER A 65 -7.17 -0.24 18.11
CA SER A 65 -5.74 0.00 17.92
C SER A 65 -5.44 0.26 16.44
N ILE A 66 -4.56 1.23 16.15
CA ILE A 66 -4.04 1.47 14.80
C ILE A 66 -3.38 0.21 14.21
N TRP A 67 -2.78 -0.62 15.06
CA TRP A 67 -2.13 -1.88 14.69
C TRP A 67 -3.14 -2.95 14.25
N GLU A 68 -4.31 -3.00 14.88
CA GLU A 68 -5.39 -3.90 14.49
C GLU A 68 -5.91 -3.58 13.09
N ILE A 69 -5.92 -2.30 12.71
CA ILE A 69 -6.32 -1.87 11.37
C ILE A 69 -5.21 -2.17 10.37
N LYS A 70 -3.98 -1.79 10.68
CA LYS A 70 -2.83 -1.92 9.77
C LYS A 70 -2.51 -3.36 9.40
N LYS A 71 -2.77 -4.34 10.27
CA LYS A 71 -2.55 -5.75 9.94
C LYS A 71 -3.39 -6.25 8.76
N HIS A 72 -4.51 -5.58 8.45
CA HIS A 72 -5.40 -5.93 7.34
C HIS A 72 -5.08 -5.19 6.04
N ILE A 73 -4.16 -4.22 6.09
CA ILE A 73 -3.84 -3.32 4.98
C ILE A 73 -2.40 -3.53 4.52
N GLY A 74 -2.22 -3.83 3.23
CA GLY A 74 -0.94 -3.70 2.55
C GLY A 74 -0.87 -2.34 1.86
N TYR A 75 0.21 -1.59 2.10
CA TYR A 75 0.36 -0.23 1.57
C TYR A 75 1.73 0.01 0.99
N VAL A 76 1.76 0.56 -0.22
CA VAL A 76 2.98 1.03 -0.89
C VAL A 76 2.70 2.37 -1.54
N SER A 77 3.56 3.36 -1.27
CA SER A 77 3.51 4.68 -1.90
C SER A 77 4.91 5.24 -2.15
N PRO A 78 5.05 6.23 -3.02
CA PRO A 78 6.32 6.94 -3.21
C PRO A 78 6.81 7.64 -1.93
N GLU A 79 5.90 8.22 -1.14
CA GLU A 79 6.24 8.85 0.14
C GLU A 79 6.78 7.83 1.13
N MET A 80 6.13 6.70 1.27
CA MET A 80 6.60 5.62 2.13
C MET A 80 7.98 5.13 1.72
N HIS A 81 8.22 4.97 0.41
CA HIS A 81 9.52 4.56 -0.10
C HIS A 81 10.62 5.57 0.24
N ARG A 82 10.37 6.87 0.03
CA ARG A 82 11.33 7.92 0.39
C ARG A 82 11.60 8.02 1.88
N ALA A 83 10.59 7.78 2.69
CA ALA A 83 10.71 7.82 4.16
C ALA A 83 11.33 6.56 4.77
N TYR A 84 11.48 5.49 4.00
CA TYR A 84 11.99 4.21 4.49
C TYR A 84 13.51 4.22 4.54
N LEU A 85 14.07 4.52 5.71
CA LEU A 85 15.50 4.71 5.94
C LEU A 85 16.12 3.58 6.80
N LYS A 86 15.44 2.46 6.95
CA LYS A 86 15.94 1.31 7.70
C LYS A 86 16.99 0.56 6.89
N ASN A 87 18.22 0.52 7.40
CA ASN A 87 19.32 -0.22 6.76
C ASN A 87 19.43 -1.64 7.30
N LEU A 88 18.37 -2.40 7.16
CA LEU A 88 18.29 -3.80 7.51
C LEU A 88 18.46 -4.68 6.26
N PRO A 89 18.81 -5.97 6.39
CA PRO A 89 18.74 -6.90 5.27
C PRO A 89 17.36 -6.91 4.63
N ALA A 90 17.30 -7.03 3.31
CA ALA A 90 16.05 -6.95 2.56
C ALA A 90 14.98 -7.93 3.07
N ILE A 91 15.38 -9.14 3.46
CA ILE A 91 14.45 -10.13 4.02
C ILE A 91 13.82 -9.66 5.34
N GLU A 92 14.53 -8.93 6.17
CA GLU A 92 13.99 -8.37 7.42
C GLU A 92 13.01 -7.23 7.13
N ILE A 93 13.24 -6.47 6.06
CA ILE A 93 12.28 -5.47 5.58
C ILE A 93 10.97 -6.13 5.17
N VAL A 94 11.04 -7.19 4.38
CA VAL A 94 9.87 -7.97 3.96
C VAL A 94 9.15 -8.56 5.19
N ALA A 95 9.90 -9.18 6.10
CA ALA A 95 9.36 -9.78 7.32
C ALA A 95 8.68 -8.77 8.25
N SER A 96 9.09 -7.51 8.25
CA SER A 96 8.44 -6.45 9.03
C SER A 96 6.97 -6.23 8.62
N GLY A 97 6.60 -6.61 7.41
CA GLY A 97 5.21 -6.59 6.92
C GLY A 97 4.29 -7.55 7.68
N LEU A 98 4.81 -8.64 8.23
CA LEU A 98 4.03 -9.59 9.03
C LEU A 98 3.57 -9.01 10.38
N HIS A 99 4.27 -8.03 10.89
CA HIS A 99 4.03 -7.44 12.21
C HIS A 99 3.60 -5.99 12.15
N ASP A 100 3.55 -5.37 10.99
CA ASP A 100 3.26 -3.94 10.76
C ASP A 100 4.07 -2.95 11.60
N SER A 101 5.18 -3.42 12.18
CA SER A 101 6.06 -2.58 12.96
C SER A 101 7.13 -1.94 12.05
N ILE A 102 7.44 -0.68 12.33
CA ILE A 102 8.62 -0.02 11.78
C ILE A 102 9.84 -0.59 12.51
N GLY A 103 10.25 -1.80 12.12
CA GLY A 103 11.37 -2.52 12.70
C GLY A 103 10.94 -3.83 13.35
N LEU A 104 11.79 -4.84 13.17
CA LEU A 104 11.63 -6.15 13.79
C LEU A 104 11.99 -6.08 15.28
N TYR A 105 11.01 -6.08 16.13
CA TYR A 105 11.20 -6.28 17.57
C TYR A 105 11.23 -7.76 17.96
N LYS A 106 10.80 -8.64 17.04
CA LYS A 106 10.88 -10.09 17.22
C LYS A 106 11.44 -10.72 15.95
N ARG A 107 12.38 -11.65 16.11
CA ARG A 107 12.87 -12.46 14.98
C ARG A 107 11.72 -13.31 14.45
N PRO A 108 11.48 -13.34 13.13
CA PRO A 108 10.48 -14.20 12.54
C PRO A 108 10.79 -15.67 12.83
N HIS A 109 9.77 -16.46 13.03
CA HIS A 109 9.89 -17.91 13.09
C HIS A 109 10.36 -18.47 11.73
N ALA A 110 10.94 -19.67 11.72
CA ALA A 110 11.46 -20.30 10.50
C ALA A 110 10.41 -20.39 9.38
N GLU A 111 9.16 -20.72 9.71
CA GLU A 111 8.04 -20.74 8.75
C GLU A 111 7.74 -19.37 8.15
N GLN A 112 7.79 -18.33 8.96
CA GLN A 112 7.60 -16.95 8.51
C GLN A 112 8.71 -16.50 7.58
N MET A 113 9.96 -16.90 7.86
CA MET A 113 11.11 -16.62 6.99
C MET A 113 10.95 -17.32 5.63
N SER A 114 10.49 -18.56 5.61
CA SER A 114 10.21 -19.29 4.36
C SER A 114 9.16 -18.59 3.49
N VAL A 115 8.10 -18.05 4.09
CA VAL A 115 7.08 -17.25 3.40
C VAL A 115 7.69 -15.96 2.85
N CYS A 116 8.55 -15.27 3.61
CA CYS A 116 9.25 -14.09 3.14
C CYS A 116 10.17 -14.39 1.95
N GLU A 117 10.94 -15.46 2.02
CA GLU A 117 11.81 -15.89 0.91
C GLU A 117 11.01 -16.22 -0.34
N TRP A 118 9.87 -16.90 -0.20
CA TRP A 118 8.97 -17.21 -1.30
C TRP A 118 8.44 -15.95 -1.99
N TRP A 119 8.01 -14.94 -1.21
CA TRP A 119 7.59 -13.66 -1.77
C TRP A 119 8.73 -12.91 -2.44
N MET A 120 9.92 -12.95 -1.88
CA MET A 120 11.11 -12.35 -2.51
C MET A 120 11.46 -13.04 -3.83
N GLU A 121 11.26 -14.35 -3.93
CA GLU A 121 11.42 -15.09 -5.18
C GLU A 121 10.38 -14.67 -6.22
N ILE A 122 9.11 -14.56 -5.84
CA ILE A 122 8.03 -14.09 -6.71
C ILE A 122 8.33 -12.69 -7.27
N PHE A 123 8.83 -11.79 -6.43
CA PHE A 123 9.23 -10.44 -6.85
C PHE A 123 10.62 -10.39 -7.53
N GLY A 124 11.34 -11.50 -7.61
CA GLY A 124 12.61 -11.60 -8.32
C GLY A 124 13.81 -10.99 -7.59
N ILE A 125 13.76 -10.90 -6.27
CA ILE A 125 14.80 -10.32 -5.43
C ILE A 125 15.36 -11.29 -4.39
N ALA A 126 15.13 -12.59 -4.54
CA ALA A 126 15.59 -13.61 -3.59
C ALA A 126 17.11 -13.59 -3.39
N ALA A 127 17.88 -13.32 -4.45
CA ALA A 127 19.35 -13.22 -4.37
C ALA A 127 19.83 -12.03 -3.51
N LEU A 128 18.95 -11.07 -3.23
CA LEU A 128 19.26 -9.85 -2.47
C LEU A 128 18.82 -9.92 -1.02
N LYS A 129 18.36 -11.07 -0.55
CA LYS A 129 17.75 -11.23 0.78
C LYS A 129 18.61 -10.72 1.94
N ASP A 130 19.91 -10.94 1.86
CA ASP A 130 20.88 -10.56 2.90
C ASP A 130 21.53 -9.19 2.65
N SER A 131 21.22 -8.55 1.53
CA SER A 131 21.75 -7.24 1.18
C SER A 131 21.08 -6.14 2.00
N PRO A 132 21.85 -5.17 2.52
CA PRO A 132 21.28 -4.01 3.22
C PRO A 132 20.35 -3.22 2.30
N PHE A 133 19.16 -2.89 2.79
CA PHE A 133 18.11 -2.24 2.00
C PHE A 133 18.58 -0.94 1.34
N LEU A 134 19.33 -0.11 2.06
CA LEU A 134 19.79 1.18 1.52
C LEU A 134 20.88 1.04 0.44
N GLN A 135 21.46 -0.15 0.28
CA GLN A 135 22.44 -0.44 -0.79
C GLN A 135 21.75 -0.97 -2.06
N LEU A 136 20.47 -1.32 -1.99
CA LEU A 136 19.70 -1.74 -3.14
C LEU A 136 19.43 -0.56 -4.09
N SER A 137 19.25 -0.85 -5.38
CA SER A 137 18.74 0.14 -6.33
C SER A 137 17.33 0.60 -5.95
N SER A 138 16.91 1.75 -6.44
CA SER A 138 15.56 2.26 -6.20
C SER A 138 14.48 1.27 -6.64
N GLY A 139 14.66 0.61 -7.78
CA GLY A 139 13.76 -0.43 -8.26
C GLY A 139 13.72 -1.67 -7.36
N GLU A 140 14.88 -2.15 -6.92
CA GLU A 140 14.99 -3.27 -5.99
C GLU A 140 14.37 -2.95 -4.62
N GLN A 141 14.58 -1.74 -4.10
CA GLN A 141 13.90 -1.26 -2.90
C GLN A 141 12.38 -1.27 -3.06
N ARG A 142 11.88 -0.82 -4.22
CA ARG A 142 10.45 -0.84 -4.54
C ARG A 142 9.89 -2.26 -4.52
N LEU A 143 10.59 -3.21 -5.11
CA LEU A 143 10.19 -4.62 -5.11
C LEU A 143 10.18 -5.20 -3.68
N ALA A 144 11.15 -4.86 -2.85
CA ALA A 144 11.17 -5.28 -1.44
C ALA A 144 9.97 -4.71 -0.65
N LEU A 145 9.62 -3.45 -0.86
CA LEU A 145 8.47 -2.82 -0.20
C LEU A 145 7.13 -3.39 -0.71
N LEU A 146 7.05 -3.76 -1.98
CA LEU A 146 5.91 -4.50 -2.52
C LEU A 146 5.79 -5.87 -1.87
N ALA A 147 6.87 -6.64 -1.80
CA ALA A 147 6.88 -7.93 -1.11
C ALA A 147 6.45 -7.80 0.35
N ARG A 148 6.89 -6.75 1.03
CA ARG A 148 6.47 -6.40 2.40
C ARG A 148 4.95 -6.19 2.52
N ALA A 149 4.34 -5.55 1.53
CA ALA A 149 2.89 -5.33 1.52
C ALA A 149 2.09 -6.61 1.27
N PHE A 150 2.62 -7.52 0.46
CA PHE A 150 1.96 -8.78 0.09
C PHE A 150 2.15 -9.90 1.12
N VAL A 151 3.25 -9.91 1.88
CA VAL A 151 3.62 -11.03 2.75
C VAL A 151 2.58 -11.36 3.82
N LYS A 152 1.84 -10.38 4.28
CA LYS A 152 0.76 -10.56 5.27
C LYS A 152 -0.56 -11.01 4.67
N ASP A 153 -0.64 -11.18 3.36
CA ASP A 153 -1.87 -11.50 2.62
C ASP A 153 -3.03 -10.55 2.99
N PRO A 154 -2.89 -9.25 2.76
CA PRO A 154 -3.81 -8.24 3.27
C PRO A 154 -5.23 -8.42 2.71
N GLU A 155 -6.24 -8.02 3.47
CA GLU A 155 -7.63 -7.93 2.99
C GLU A 155 -7.81 -6.75 2.04
N LEU A 156 -7.11 -5.63 2.33
CA LEU A 156 -7.09 -4.43 1.52
C LEU A 156 -5.66 -4.11 1.09
N LEU A 157 -5.44 -4.06 -0.22
CA LEU A 157 -4.18 -3.66 -0.82
C LEU A 157 -4.31 -2.25 -1.39
N ILE A 158 -3.46 -1.34 -0.94
CA ILE A 158 -3.42 0.05 -1.41
C ILE A 158 -2.08 0.29 -2.10
N LEU A 159 -2.14 0.60 -3.38
CA LEU A 159 -0.98 0.80 -4.23
C LEU A 159 -1.03 2.20 -4.85
N ASP A 160 -0.14 3.06 -4.41
CA ASP A 160 0.05 4.39 -4.99
C ASP A 160 1.26 4.38 -5.93
N GLU A 161 1.00 4.44 -7.22
CA GLU A 161 1.99 4.38 -8.30
C GLU A 161 3.01 3.22 -8.13
N PRO A 162 2.57 1.98 -8.00
CA PRO A 162 3.44 0.86 -7.62
C PRO A 162 4.49 0.52 -8.66
N LEU A 163 4.24 0.86 -9.93
CA LEU A 163 5.13 0.53 -11.06
C LEU A 163 6.14 1.63 -11.38
N HIS A 164 6.02 2.79 -10.74
CA HIS A 164 6.92 3.92 -10.98
C HIS A 164 8.38 3.56 -10.63
N GLY A 165 9.29 3.85 -11.55
CA GLY A 165 10.73 3.59 -11.37
C GLY A 165 11.16 2.15 -11.61
N LEU A 166 10.27 1.24 -12.00
CA LEU A 166 10.60 -0.11 -12.41
C LEU A 166 10.96 -0.18 -13.90
N ASP A 167 11.92 -1.03 -14.24
CA ASP A 167 12.21 -1.39 -15.62
C ASP A 167 11.04 -2.20 -16.24
N THR A 168 11.08 -2.37 -17.54
CA THR A 168 10.02 -3.05 -18.30
C THR A 168 9.77 -4.48 -17.81
N TYR A 169 10.83 -5.21 -17.49
CA TYR A 169 10.74 -6.60 -17.03
C TYR A 169 10.05 -6.70 -15.67
N ASN A 170 10.53 -5.91 -14.69
CA ASN A 170 9.94 -5.88 -13.34
C ASN A 170 8.53 -5.29 -13.34
N ARG A 171 8.26 -4.29 -14.19
CA ARG A 171 6.92 -3.74 -14.38
C ARG A 171 5.91 -4.81 -14.83
N ARG A 172 6.28 -5.63 -15.82
CA ARG A 172 5.45 -6.77 -16.25
C ARG A 172 5.23 -7.80 -15.15
N ARG A 173 6.28 -8.11 -14.39
CA ARG A 173 6.20 -9.03 -13.26
C ARG A 173 5.22 -8.54 -12.20
N VAL A 174 5.37 -7.31 -11.75
CA VAL A 174 4.50 -6.71 -10.72
C VAL A 174 3.05 -6.62 -11.21
N LYS A 175 2.82 -6.25 -12.47
CA LYS A 175 1.47 -6.26 -13.05
C LYS A 175 0.80 -7.63 -12.95
N LYS A 176 1.51 -8.70 -13.24
CA LYS A 176 0.98 -10.07 -13.10
C LYS A 176 0.67 -10.44 -11.66
N ILE A 177 1.50 -10.02 -10.72
CA ILE A 177 1.28 -10.28 -9.28
C ILE A 177 0.04 -9.53 -8.80
N ILE A 178 -0.12 -8.27 -9.17
CA ILE A 178 -1.31 -7.47 -8.83
C ILE A 178 -2.55 -8.07 -9.46
N GLU A 179 -2.50 -8.49 -10.72
CA GLU A 179 -3.62 -9.15 -11.39
C GLU A 179 -4.03 -10.43 -10.68
N ALA A 180 -3.07 -11.28 -10.29
CA ALA A 180 -3.33 -12.50 -9.53
C ALA A 180 -4.01 -12.23 -8.18
N PHE A 181 -3.59 -11.19 -7.47
CA PHE A 181 -4.23 -10.73 -6.24
C PHE A 181 -5.69 -10.30 -6.51
N CYS A 182 -5.91 -9.54 -7.57
CA CYS A 182 -7.22 -9.01 -7.94
C CYS A 182 -8.21 -10.09 -8.42
N HIS A 183 -7.74 -11.23 -8.90
CA HIS A 183 -8.59 -12.37 -9.23
C HIS A 183 -9.23 -13.03 -8.00
N ARG A 184 -8.69 -12.79 -6.82
CA ARG A 184 -9.27 -13.27 -5.57
C ARG A 184 -10.49 -12.41 -5.22
N ARG A 185 -11.66 -13.05 -5.14
CA ARG A 185 -12.95 -12.35 -4.92
C ARG A 185 -13.11 -11.75 -3.54
N ASP A 186 -12.41 -12.28 -2.55
CA ASP A 186 -12.42 -11.82 -1.16
C ASP A 186 -11.47 -10.64 -0.90
N LYS A 187 -10.61 -10.31 -1.86
CA LYS A 187 -9.61 -9.25 -1.74
C LYS A 187 -10.11 -7.93 -2.32
N THR A 188 -9.78 -6.87 -1.63
CA THR A 188 -10.09 -5.48 -2.01
C THR A 188 -8.80 -4.76 -2.38
N MET A 189 -8.83 -3.95 -3.43
CA MET A 189 -7.66 -3.18 -3.86
C MET A 189 -8.06 -1.76 -4.24
N ILE A 190 -7.21 -0.81 -3.89
CA ILE A 190 -7.25 0.58 -4.35
C ILE A 190 -5.91 0.88 -5.00
N MET A 191 -5.92 1.26 -6.27
CA MET A 191 -4.70 1.58 -7.01
C MET A 191 -4.78 2.98 -7.60
N VAL A 192 -3.72 3.75 -7.40
CA VAL A 192 -3.49 5.04 -8.05
C VAL A 192 -2.42 4.87 -9.11
N THR A 193 -2.74 5.24 -10.33
CA THR A 193 -1.77 5.34 -11.43
C THR A 193 -2.20 6.43 -12.41
N HIS A 194 -1.23 7.03 -13.09
CA HIS A 194 -1.46 7.95 -14.20
C HIS A 194 -1.65 7.24 -15.56
N TYR A 195 -1.40 5.93 -15.61
CA TYR A 195 -1.40 5.16 -16.84
C TYR A 195 -2.49 4.08 -16.81
N GLU A 196 -3.47 4.22 -17.68
CA GLU A 196 -4.60 3.28 -17.78
C GLU A 196 -4.14 1.83 -18.04
N ASN A 197 -3.09 1.66 -18.83
CA ASN A 197 -2.53 0.34 -19.17
C ASN A 197 -1.80 -0.34 -18.00
N GLU A 198 -1.59 0.34 -16.89
CA GLU A 198 -1.03 -0.24 -15.66
C GLU A 198 -2.09 -0.86 -14.76
N LEU A 199 -3.36 -0.48 -14.96
CA LEU A 199 -4.47 -1.01 -14.16
C LEU A 199 -4.74 -2.49 -14.49
N PRO A 200 -5.09 -3.31 -13.46
CA PRO A 200 -5.58 -4.66 -13.69
C PRO A 200 -6.85 -4.66 -14.55
N GLN A 201 -7.06 -5.72 -15.31
CA GLN A 201 -8.29 -5.91 -16.08
C GLN A 201 -9.52 -6.10 -15.19
N THR A 202 -9.30 -6.51 -13.95
CA THR A 202 -10.31 -6.79 -12.94
C THR A 202 -10.81 -5.56 -12.17
N ILE A 203 -10.44 -4.35 -12.57
CA ILE A 203 -10.99 -3.12 -11.97
C ILE A 203 -12.50 -3.12 -12.09
N THR A 204 -13.18 -2.97 -10.94
CA THR A 204 -14.65 -2.95 -10.83
C THR A 204 -15.20 -1.54 -10.72
N ASN A 205 -14.47 -0.64 -10.08
CA ASN A 205 -14.95 0.70 -9.72
C ASN A 205 -13.87 1.76 -9.98
N ARG A 206 -14.31 2.98 -10.20
CA ARG A 206 -13.44 4.13 -10.43
C ARG A 206 -13.88 5.33 -9.63
N LEU A 207 -12.92 6.06 -9.05
CA LEU A 207 -13.14 7.34 -8.40
C LEU A 207 -12.19 8.38 -9.01
N PHE A 208 -12.75 9.51 -9.43
CA PHE A 208 -11.98 10.64 -9.92
C PHE A 208 -12.06 11.82 -8.95
N LEU A 209 -10.91 12.28 -8.47
CA LEU A 209 -10.82 13.44 -7.59
C LEU A 209 -10.49 14.70 -8.40
N LYS A 210 -11.33 15.72 -8.24
CA LYS A 210 -11.08 17.06 -8.78
C LYS A 210 -10.32 17.90 -7.75
N ARG A 211 -9.45 18.77 -8.23
CA ARG A 211 -8.78 19.73 -7.38
C ARG A 211 -9.77 20.79 -6.92
N ASN A 212 -9.85 21.02 -5.61
CA ASN A 212 -10.57 22.15 -5.07
C ASN A 212 -9.80 23.44 -5.41
N ARG A 213 -10.44 24.35 -6.13
CA ARG A 213 -9.93 25.68 -6.46
C ARG A 213 -10.19 26.66 -5.33
#